data_3fda9dc68d1fb6fca8a77a004773a881
#
_entry.id   3fda9dc68d1fb6fca8a77a004773a881
#
_cell.length_a   1.000
_cell.length_b   1.000
_cell.length_c   1.000
_cell.angle_alpha   90.00
_cell.angle_beta   90.00
_cell.angle_gamma   90.00
#
_symmetry.space_group_name_H-M   'P 1'
#
loop_
_entity.id
_entity.type
_entity.pdbx_description
1 polymer ?
#
loop_
_entity_poly.entity_id
_entity_poly.type
_entity_poly.pdbx_seq_one_letter_code
_entity_poly.pdbx_strand_id
1 'polypeptide(L)'
;LWCVNLGYGRQELVEAATEQMQQLPYYNNFFKTTHPPVVKLAAKLSELAPEHINRVFFTGSGSEANDTVLRMVRRYWAIKDKPEKQWIISRDNGYHGSTVAGMSLGGMAPMHDQGGPCVPGITHIGQPYWFGEGRDISQKAFGKR
;
A
#
# COMPACT_ATOMS: atom_id res chain seq x y z
N LEU A 1 -0.89 -5.54 12.08
CA LEU A 1 -2.33 -5.65 12.31
C LEU A 1 -3.01 -6.13 11.04
N TRP A 2 -4.17 -6.77 11.17
CA TRP A 2 -5.04 -7.24 10.07
C TRP A 2 -4.40 -8.22 9.09
N CYS A 3 -3.45 -9.03 9.55
CA CYS A 3 -2.77 -10.03 8.72
C CYS A 3 -3.30 -11.46 8.92
N VAL A 4 -4.25 -11.68 9.86
CA VAL A 4 -4.74 -13.00 10.28
C VAL A 4 -6.27 -13.05 10.22
N ASN A 5 -6.83 -12.66 9.08
CA ASN A 5 -8.28 -12.58 8.91
C ASN A 5 -8.98 -13.95 8.97
N LEU A 6 -8.25 -15.03 8.70
CA LEU A 6 -8.76 -16.42 8.75
C LEU A 6 -8.53 -17.11 10.09
N GLY A 7 -7.93 -16.42 11.07
CA GLY A 7 -7.58 -16.97 12.38
C GLY A 7 -6.24 -17.68 12.40
N TYR A 8 -5.88 -18.19 13.58
CA TYR A 8 -4.62 -18.91 13.83
C TYR A 8 -4.79 -20.42 13.69
N GLY A 9 -3.67 -21.13 13.57
CA GLY A 9 -3.64 -22.59 13.63
C GLY A 9 -4.30 -23.30 12.44
N ARG A 10 -4.42 -22.63 11.29
CA ARG A 10 -4.96 -23.23 10.06
C ARG A 10 -3.98 -24.25 9.50
N GLN A 11 -4.28 -25.54 9.69
CA GLN A 11 -3.40 -26.65 9.34
C GLN A 11 -3.09 -26.69 7.84
N GLU A 12 -4.07 -26.41 7.00
CA GLU A 12 -3.88 -26.37 5.54
C GLU A 12 -2.86 -25.31 5.08
N LEU A 13 -2.73 -24.20 5.83
CA LEU A 13 -1.72 -23.17 5.52
C LEU A 13 -0.33 -23.62 5.98
N VAL A 14 -0.23 -24.31 7.11
CA VAL A 14 1.03 -24.89 7.61
C VAL A 14 1.56 -25.94 6.64
N GLU A 15 0.70 -26.82 6.16
CA GLU A 15 1.04 -27.88 5.20
C GLU A 15 1.50 -27.29 3.86
N ALA A 16 0.77 -26.35 3.30
CA ALA A 16 1.13 -25.68 2.05
C ALA A 16 2.48 -24.94 2.15
N ALA A 17 2.73 -24.25 3.28
CA ALA A 17 4.02 -23.60 3.51
C ALA A 17 5.15 -24.61 3.65
N THR A 18 4.94 -25.71 4.36
CA THR A 18 5.94 -26.77 4.55
C THR A 18 6.30 -27.43 3.23
N GLU A 19 5.31 -27.80 2.43
CA GLU A 19 5.52 -28.41 1.11
C GLU A 19 6.32 -27.47 0.20
N GLN A 20 5.94 -26.19 0.15
CA GLN A 20 6.65 -25.22 -0.68
C GLN A 20 8.09 -25.00 -0.21
N MET A 21 8.33 -24.94 1.10
CA MET A 21 9.67 -24.80 1.65
C MET A 21 10.57 -26.00 1.37
N GLN A 22 10.02 -27.21 1.28
CA GLN A 22 10.75 -28.42 0.90
C GLN A 22 11.12 -28.44 -0.58
N GLN A 23 10.26 -27.91 -1.44
CA GLN A 23 10.49 -27.83 -2.88
C GLN A 23 11.43 -26.68 -3.28
N LEU A 24 11.07 -25.46 -2.86
CA LEU A 24 11.78 -24.23 -3.20
C LEU A 24 11.46 -23.17 -2.16
N PRO A 25 12.28 -23.03 -1.09
CA PRO A 25 12.01 -22.11 0.01
C PRO A 25 12.12 -20.64 -0.38
N TYR A 26 12.95 -20.33 -1.36
CA TYR A 26 13.16 -18.99 -1.88
C TYR A 26 13.58 -18.99 -3.34
N TYR A 27 13.02 -18.05 -4.10
CA TYR A 27 13.53 -17.65 -5.42
C TYR A 27 13.15 -16.20 -5.72
N ASN A 28 13.96 -15.51 -6.51
CA ASN A 28 13.69 -14.12 -6.87
C ASN A 28 12.71 -14.01 -8.05
N ASN A 29 12.07 -12.83 -8.19
CA ASN A 29 11.21 -12.48 -9.32
C ASN A 29 11.84 -11.38 -10.18
N PHE A 30 13.16 -11.29 -10.21
CA PHE A 30 13.94 -10.35 -11.01
C PHE A 30 14.62 -11.04 -12.19
N PHE A 31 15.23 -10.27 -13.07
CA PHE A 31 16.05 -10.77 -14.18
C PHE A 31 15.31 -11.75 -15.12
N LYS A 32 14.01 -11.52 -15.33
CA LYS A 32 13.15 -12.38 -16.18
C LYS A 32 12.97 -13.80 -15.64
N THR A 33 13.15 -13.99 -14.35
CA THR A 33 12.91 -15.27 -13.66
C THR A 33 11.72 -15.14 -12.71
N THR A 34 11.06 -16.27 -12.45
CA THR A 34 9.94 -16.38 -11.50
C THR A 34 9.77 -17.84 -11.09
N HIS A 35 8.76 -18.14 -10.29
CA HIS A 35 8.44 -19.50 -9.85
C HIS A 35 6.91 -19.76 -9.86
N PRO A 36 6.48 -21.03 -9.95
CA PRO A 36 5.08 -21.36 -10.16
C PRO A 36 4.08 -20.78 -9.16
N PRO A 37 4.32 -20.77 -7.85
CA PRO A 37 3.39 -20.18 -6.90
C PRO A 37 3.10 -18.69 -7.15
N VAL A 38 4.11 -17.90 -7.50
CA VAL A 38 3.94 -16.46 -7.80
C VAL A 38 3.10 -16.26 -9.06
N VAL A 39 3.33 -17.07 -10.10
CA VAL A 39 2.55 -17.02 -11.35
C VAL A 39 1.07 -17.33 -11.06
N LYS A 40 0.80 -18.41 -10.30
CA LYS A 40 -0.56 -18.79 -9.91
C LYS A 40 -1.25 -17.70 -9.08
N LEU A 41 -0.53 -17.13 -8.12
CA LEU A 41 -1.08 -16.04 -7.28
C LEU A 41 -1.37 -14.79 -8.10
N ALA A 42 -0.46 -14.38 -8.99
CA ALA A 42 -0.67 -13.22 -9.86
C ALA A 42 -1.90 -13.42 -10.78
N ALA A 43 -2.07 -14.60 -11.36
CA ALA A 43 -3.23 -14.95 -12.16
C ALA A 43 -4.52 -14.86 -11.33
N LYS A 44 -4.51 -15.45 -10.12
CA LYS A 44 -5.68 -15.42 -9.23
C LYS A 44 -6.05 -14.01 -8.78
N LEU A 45 -5.07 -13.18 -8.45
CA LEU A 45 -5.31 -11.78 -8.10
C LEU A 45 -5.87 -10.97 -9.28
N SER A 46 -5.39 -11.22 -10.50
CA SER A 46 -5.92 -10.57 -11.71
C SER A 46 -7.37 -11.00 -12.02
N GLU A 47 -7.73 -12.25 -11.73
CA GLU A 47 -9.10 -12.76 -11.87
C GLU A 47 -10.07 -12.09 -10.86
N LEU A 48 -9.60 -11.83 -9.63
CA LEU A 48 -10.41 -11.25 -8.56
C LEU A 48 -10.49 -9.70 -8.62
N ALA A 49 -9.52 -9.08 -9.26
CA ALA A 49 -9.43 -7.63 -9.38
C ALA A 49 -10.35 -7.10 -10.51
N PRO A 50 -10.67 -5.79 -10.51
CA PRO A 50 -11.32 -5.17 -11.66
C PRO A 50 -10.54 -5.40 -12.97
N GLU A 51 -11.24 -5.55 -14.09
CA GLU A 51 -10.69 -5.96 -15.40
C GLU A 51 -9.42 -5.19 -15.83
N HIS A 52 -9.35 -3.91 -15.51
CA HIS A 52 -8.20 -3.07 -15.85
C HIS A 52 -6.98 -3.28 -14.94
N ILE A 53 -7.12 -4.01 -13.81
CA ILE A 53 -6.03 -4.34 -12.87
C ILE A 53 -5.55 -5.77 -13.15
N ASN A 54 -4.64 -5.91 -14.09
CA ASN A 54 -4.16 -7.21 -14.59
C ASN A 54 -2.65 -7.39 -14.49
N ARG A 55 -1.98 -6.59 -13.67
CA ARG A 55 -0.55 -6.72 -13.37
C ARG A 55 -0.36 -6.66 -11.87
N VAL A 56 0.50 -7.53 -11.35
CA VAL A 56 0.80 -7.65 -9.93
C VAL A 56 2.29 -7.46 -9.72
N PHE A 57 2.64 -6.58 -8.79
CA PHE A 57 4.00 -6.40 -8.32
C PHE A 57 4.06 -6.78 -6.85
N PHE A 58 4.85 -7.80 -6.53
CA PHE A 58 4.99 -8.31 -5.17
C PHE A 58 6.11 -7.59 -4.42
N THR A 59 5.86 -7.26 -3.16
CA THR A 59 6.79 -6.61 -2.24
C THR A 59 6.81 -7.35 -0.91
N GLY A 60 7.82 -7.09 -0.09
CA GLY A 60 7.94 -7.70 1.24
C GLY A 60 6.98 -7.12 2.28
N SER A 61 6.42 -5.93 2.02
CA SER A 61 5.51 -5.26 2.96
C SER A 61 4.65 -4.20 2.25
N GLY A 62 3.57 -3.75 2.92
CA GLY A 62 2.77 -2.62 2.46
C GLY A 62 3.58 -1.30 2.44
N SER A 63 4.55 -1.14 3.34
CA SER A 63 5.45 0.01 3.35
C SER A 63 6.28 0.08 2.07
N GLU A 64 6.91 -1.02 1.68
CA GLU A 64 7.68 -1.12 0.43
C GLU A 64 6.78 -0.94 -0.81
N ALA A 65 5.54 -1.46 -0.77
CA ALA A 65 4.56 -1.23 -1.81
C ALA A 65 4.29 0.27 -2.01
N ASN A 66 4.05 1.01 -0.92
CA ASN A 66 3.80 2.44 -0.96
C ASN A 66 5.03 3.24 -1.42
N ASP A 67 6.24 2.89 -0.99
CA ASP A 67 7.48 3.48 -1.48
C ASP A 67 7.64 3.28 -3.01
N THR A 68 7.29 2.09 -3.48
CA THR A 68 7.32 1.77 -4.90
C THR A 68 6.27 2.56 -5.68
N VAL A 69 5.02 2.63 -5.19
CA VAL A 69 3.94 3.40 -5.80
C VAL A 69 4.32 4.87 -5.92
N LEU A 70 4.88 5.48 -4.88
CA LEU A 70 5.34 6.88 -4.89
C LEU A 70 6.31 7.15 -6.05
N ARG A 71 7.32 6.27 -6.22
CA ARG A 71 8.29 6.37 -7.32
C ARG A 71 7.63 6.15 -8.69
N MET A 72 6.75 5.16 -8.80
CA MET A 72 6.08 4.80 -10.05
C MET A 72 5.15 5.92 -10.54
N VAL A 73 4.38 6.53 -9.65
CA VAL A 73 3.47 7.65 -9.98
C VAL A 73 4.26 8.85 -10.51
N ARG A 74 5.35 9.22 -9.84
CA ARG A 74 6.23 10.31 -10.31
C ARG A 74 6.85 9.99 -11.67
N ARG A 75 7.33 8.77 -11.85
CA ARG A 75 7.89 8.33 -13.15
C ARG A 75 6.83 8.27 -14.24
N TYR A 76 5.62 7.81 -13.94
CA TYR A 76 4.51 7.78 -14.88
C TYR A 76 4.21 9.18 -15.43
N TRP A 77 4.08 10.18 -14.57
CA TRP A 77 3.79 11.53 -15.01
C TRP A 77 4.97 12.17 -15.78
N ALA A 78 6.19 11.86 -15.42
CA ALA A 78 7.38 12.29 -16.18
C ALA A 78 7.38 11.70 -17.61
N ILE A 79 7.02 10.42 -17.77
CA ILE A 79 6.88 9.77 -19.09
C ILE A 79 5.71 10.38 -19.91
N LYS A 80 4.71 10.92 -19.21
CA LYS A 80 3.57 11.60 -19.84
C LYS A 80 3.82 13.09 -20.12
N ASP A 81 5.08 13.52 -20.09
CA ASP A 81 5.50 14.93 -20.28
C ASP A 81 4.83 15.91 -19.32
N LYS A 82 4.55 15.42 -18.08
CA LYS A 82 3.98 16.21 -16.97
C LYS A 82 4.82 16.03 -15.69
N PRO A 83 6.11 16.36 -15.72
CA PRO A 83 7.01 16.13 -14.58
C PRO A 83 6.67 16.98 -13.34
N GLU A 84 5.89 18.05 -13.53
CA GLU A 84 5.39 18.90 -12.44
C GLU A 84 4.33 18.20 -11.58
N LYS A 85 3.69 17.12 -12.04
CA LYS A 85 2.70 16.32 -11.29
C LYS A 85 3.38 15.39 -10.30
N GLN A 86 3.99 15.95 -9.27
CA GLN A 86 4.71 15.21 -8.22
C GLN A 86 4.00 15.21 -6.87
N TRP A 87 2.98 16.07 -6.73
CA TRP A 87 2.24 16.19 -5.48
C TRP A 87 1.31 14.99 -5.27
N ILE A 88 1.37 14.49 -4.04
CA ILE A 88 0.49 13.42 -3.55
C ILE A 88 -0.32 13.97 -2.38
N ILE A 89 -1.61 13.75 -2.43
CA ILE A 89 -2.54 14.13 -1.37
C ILE A 89 -2.86 12.90 -0.55
N SER A 90 -2.69 13.01 0.74
CA SER A 90 -3.01 11.98 1.71
C SER A 90 -3.96 12.52 2.78
N ARG A 91 -4.27 11.75 3.81
CA ARG A 91 -5.20 12.15 4.88
C ARG A 91 -4.52 12.19 6.23
N ASP A 92 -4.91 13.16 7.03
CA ASP A 92 -4.57 13.22 8.46
C ASP A 92 -4.97 11.90 9.14
N ASN A 93 -4.15 11.45 10.09
CA ASN A 93 -4.30 10.19 10.82
C ASN A 93 -4.26 8.91 9.94
N GLY A 94 -4.03 9.02 8.63
CA GLY A 94 -3.81 7.86 7.76
C GLY A 94 -2.53 7.11 8.13
N TYR A 95 -2.55 5.77 8.03
CA TYR A 95 -1.35 4.94 8.17
C TYR A 95 -1.00 4.31 6.82
N HIS A 96 0.20 4.57 6.32
CA HIS A 96 0.67 4.08 5.02
C HIS A 96 2.02 3.37 5.07
N GLY A 97 2.51 3.05 6.24
CA GLY A 97 3.74 2.30 6.44
C GLY A 97 4.73 2.98 7.35
N SER A 98 5.80 2.28 7.69
CA SER A 98 6.85 2.72 8.63
C SER A 98 8.18 3.09 7.96
N THR A 99 8.30 2.96 6.64
CA THR A 99 9.40 3.52 5.88
C THR A 99 9.31 5.05 5.86
N VAL A 100 10.38 5.74 5.50
CA VAL A 100 10.36 7.21 5.43
C VAL A 100 9.29 7.72 4.46
N ALA A 101 9.11 7.09 3.30
CA ALA A 101 8.06 7.46 2.38
C ALA A 101 6.67 7.02 2.88
N GLY A 102 6.54 5.84 3.46
CA GLY A 102 5.30 5.37 4.08
C GLY A 102 4.85 6.27 5.23
N MET A 103 5.78 6.68 6.11
CA MET A 103 5.55 7.65 7.18
C MET A 103 5.14 9.02 6.62
N SER A 104 5.81 9.48 5.58
CA SER A 104 5.50 10.76 4.93
C SER A 104 4.13 10.78 4.25
N LEU A 105 3.71 9.65 3.65
CA LEU A 105 2.36 9.46 3.13
C LEU A 105 1.32 9.37 4.25
N GLY A 106 1.69 8.78 5.40
CA GLY A 106 0.86 8.76 6.59
C GLY A 106 0.64 10.16 7.15
N GLY A 107 -0.48 10.38 7.83
CA GLY A 107 -0.82 11.65 8.48
C GLY A 107 -0.79 11.57 10.00
N MET A 108 -0.07 10.60 10.57
CA MET A 108 0.03 10.41 12.01
C MET A 108 1.13 11.29 12.60
N ALA A 109 0.75 12.35 13.32
CA ALA A 109 1.69 13.30 13.92
C ALA A 109 2.83 12.65 14.72
N PRO A 110 2.59 11.64 15.59
CA PRO A 110 3.67 11.00 16.33
C PRO A 110 4.74 10.31 15.44
N MET A 111 4.37 9.88 14.25
CA MET A 111 5.33 9.30 13.29
C MET A 111 6.17 10.40 12.61
N HIS A 112 5.54 11.52 12.29
CA HIS A 112 6.25 12.67 11.73
C HIS A 112 7.25 13.26 12.73
N ASP A 113 6.87 13.36 14.01
CA ASP A 113 7.76 13.85 15.08
C ASP A 113 9.01 12.97 15.26
N GLN A 114 8.88 11.66 15.02
CA GLN A 114 10.00 10.72 15.11
C GLN A 114 10.87 10.69 13.85
N GLY A 115 10.25 10.88 12.68
CA GLY A 115 10.86 10.56 11.39
C GLY A 115 11.70 11.67 10.78
N GLY A 116 11.69 12.87 11.35
CA GLY A 116 12.37 14.04 10.75
C GLY A 116 11.65 14.57 9.51
N PRO A 117 12.35 15.24 8.59
CA PRO A 117 11.72 15.85 7.43
C PRO A 117 11.02 14.83 6.53
N CYS A 118 9.76 15.08 6.23
CA CYS A 118 8.97 14.26 5.31
C CYS A 118 9.47 14.37 3.86
N VAL A 119 9.14 13.38 3.05
CA VAL A 119 9.41 13.40 1.61
C VAL A 119 8.69 14.58 0.96
N PRO A 120 9.39 15.46 0.21
CA PRO A 120 8.78 16.60 -0.44
C PRO A 120 7.67 16.22 -1.44
N GLY A 121 6.67 17.11 -1.59
CA GLY A 121 5.56 16.91 -2.51
C GLY A 121 4.44 16.00 -1.98
N ILE A 122 4.37 15.80 -0.67
CA ILE A 122 3.26 15.15 0.01
C ILE A 122 2.54 16.20 0.85
N THR A 123 1.22 16.24 0.76
CA THR A 123 0.36 17.10 1.56
C THR A 123 -0.77 16.30 2.16
N HIS A 124 -1.32 16.76 3.29
CA HIS A 124 -2.40 16.09 3.97
C HIS A 124 -3.64 16.96 3.99
N ILE A 125 -4.79 16.33 3.89
CA ILE A 125 -6.12 16.93 4.05
C ILE A 125 -6.84 16.23 5.19
N GLY A 126 -7.82 16.91 5.78
CA GLY A 126 -8.63 16.38 6.87
C GLY A 126 -9.28 15.03 6.50
N GLN A 127 -9.46 14.21 7.49
CA GLN A 127 -10.14 12.92 7.33
C GLN A 127 -11.68 13.09 7.35
N PRO A 128 -12.46 12.20 6.72
CA PRO A 128 -13.93 12.28 6.73
C PRO A 128 -14.49 11.77 8.06
N TYR A 129 -14.05 12.33 9.16
CA TYR A 129 -14.40 11.91 10.51
C TYR A 129 -15.45 12.83 11.14
N TRP A 130 -16.67 12.80 10.59
CA TRP A 130 -17.79 13.61 11.08
C TRP A 130 -18.04 13.44 12.59
N PHE A 131 -17.95 12.22 13.11
CA PHE A 131 -18.21 11.94 14.51
C PHE A 131 -17.29 12.70 15.48
N GLY A 132 -16.02 12.89 15.13
CA GLY A 132 -15.05 13.64 15.94
C GLY A 132 -14.97 15.13 15.61
N GLU A 133 -15.19 15.50 14.34
CA GLU A 133 -14.82 16.83 13.83
C GLU A 133 -16.01 17.66 13.30
N GLY A 134 -17.21 17.08 13.21
CA GLY A 134 -18.34 17.75 12.55
C GLY A 134 -19.68 17.55 13.23
N ARG A 135 -19.73 17.21 14.52
CA ARG A 135 -20.99 16.94 15.25
C ARG A 135 -21.95 18.12 15.32
N ASP A 136 -21.45 19.32 15.21
CA ASP A 136 -22.19 20.60 15.24
C ASP A 136 -22.85 20.93 13.89
N ILE A 137 -22.54 20.18 12.83
CA ILE A 137 -23.15 20.34 11.50
C ILE A 137 -23.65 18.99 10.97
N SER A 138 -24.55 19.02 9.97
CA SER A 138 -25.04 17.79 9.37
C SER A 138 -23.92 17.03 8.63
N GLN A 139 -24.03 15.70 8.57
CA GLN A 139 -23.09 14.85 7.80
C GLN A 139 -22.95 15.32 6.34
N LYS A 140 -24.07 15.73 5.72
CA LYS A 140 -24.08 16.27 4.35
C LYS A 140 -23.30 17.58 4.22
N ALA A 141 -23.41 18.46 5.23
CA ALA A 141 -22.65 19.71 5.25
C ALA A 141 -21.16 19.44 5.49
N PHE A 142 -20.83 18.52 6.40
CA PHE A 142 -19.46 18.11 6.67
C PHE A 142 -18.78 17.51 5.43
N GLY A 143 -19.48 16.64 4.70
CA GLY A 143 -18.94 16.01 3.47
C GLY A 143 -18.74 16.97 2.29
N LYS A 144 -19.17 18.24 2.41
CA LYS A 144 -18.93 19.29 1.42
C LYS A 144 -17.79 20.26 1.78
N ARG A 145 -17.25 20.12 3.00
CA ARG A 145 -16.16 20.93 3.54
C ARG A 145 -14.79 20.46 3.01
#